data_47ed6a0630a25e8ddf0ce7b088d03fec
#
_entry.id   47ed6a0630a25e8ddf0ce7b088d03fec
#
_cell.length_a   1.000
_cell.length_b   1.000
_cell.length_c   1.000
_cell.angle_alpha   90.00
_cell.angle_beta   90.00
_cell.angle_gamma   90.00
#
_symmetry.space_group_name_H-M   'P 1'
#
loop_
_entity.id
_entity.type
_entity.pdbx_description
1 polymer ?
#
loop_
_entity_poly.entity_id
_entity_poly.type
_entity_poly.pdbx_seq_one_letter_code
_entity_poly.pdbx_strand_id
1 'polypeptide(L)'
;MKKTLIILLTLLMGFAALGAAEDIELSEVTGAPGQIDETSVRQKYRQLTLNLIERGLTITTMESCTSGQIASLITDTEGASAILKGAFVTYSNEAKVRQRVPADIIDIYGVYSPQCAIAMAEACRTAFEADIGIGITGSFGNVDPNNQDSKPGEVFFAIATRDGTRPYHCTVPPQSSRLAYKLYMADVIADQLP
;
A
#
# COMPACT_ATOMS: atom_id res chain seq x y z
N MET A 1 -21.00 13.42 -58.29
CA MET A 1 -21.50 12.85 -57.05
C MET A 1 -20.33 12.14 -56.35
N LYS A 2 -19.69 12.81 -55.35
CA LYS A 2 -18.58 12.26 -54.59
C LYS A 2 -19.15 11.60 -53.32
N LYS A 3 -18.98 10.29 -53.19
CA LYS A 3 -19.37 9.53 -51.97
C LYS A 3 -18.26 9.68 -50.94
N THR A 4 -18.56 10.40 -49.86
CA THR A 4 -17.68 10.53 -48.69
C THR A 4 -17.78 9.26 -47.87
N LEU A 5 -16.69 8.50 -47.79
CA LEU A 5 -16.56 7.30 -46.95
C LEU A 5 -16.18 7.74 -45.54
N ILE A 6 -17.12 7.64 -44.58
CA ILE A 6 -16.87 7.87 -43.18
C ILE A 6 -16.26 6.58 -42.60
N ILE A 7 -14.96 6.59 -42.29
CA ILE A 7 -14.30 5.51 -41.58
C ILE A 7 -14.57 5.72 -40.09
N LEU A 8 -15.44 4.87 -39.55
CA LEU A 8 -15.72 4.78 -38.12
C LEU A 8 -14.54 4.03 -37.46
N LEU A 9 -13.61 4.77 -36.86
CA LEU A 9 -12.50 4.16 -36.10
C LEU A 9 -13.03 3.75 -34.70
N THR A 10 -13.50 2.52 -34.59
CA THR A 10 -13.82 1.91 -33.30
C THR A 10 -12.50 1.64 -32.56
N LEU A 11 -12.23 2.49 -31.56
CA LEU A 11 -11.15 2.29 -30.60
C LEU A 11 -11.52 1.09 -29.72
N LEU A 12 -11.06 -0.11 -30.11
CA LEU A 12 -11.15 -1.31 -29.29
C LEU A 12 -10.13 -1.12 -28.14
N MET A 13 -10.58 -0.59 -27.00
CA MET A 13 -9.84 -0.76 -25.76
C MET A 13 -9.91 -2.25 -25.40
N GLY A 14 -8.81 -2.94 -25.67
CA GLY A 14 -8.65 -4.32 -25.24
C GLY A 14 -8.68 -4.36 -23.72
N PHE A 15 -9.81 -4.83 -23.17
CA PHE A 15 -9.81 -5.45 -21.87
C PHE A 15 -8.93 -6.68 -21.99
N ALA A 16 -7.70 -6.60 -21.49
CA ALA A 16 -6.93 -7.80 -21.23
C ALA A 16 -7.75 -8.62 -20.26
N ALA A 17 -8.29 -9.74 -20.76
CA ALA A 17 -8.93 -10.76 -19.93
C ALA A 17 -7.95 -11.10 -18.81
N LEU A 18 -8.45 -11.13 -17.56
CA LEU A 18 -7.76 -11.67 -16.41
C LEU A 18 -7.38 -13.12 -16.76
N GLY A 19 -6.19 -13.30 -17.33
CA GLY A 19 -5.55 -14.58 -17.50
C GLY A 19 -5.25 -15.15 -16.11
N ALA A 20 -5.22 -16.48 -16.02
CA ALA A 20 -4.93 -17.33 -14.88
C ALA A 20 -4.13 -16.61 -13.78
N ALA A 21 -4.50 -16.84 -12.52
CA ALA A 21 -3.77 -16.32 -11.36
C ALA A 21 -2.28 -16.52 -11.59
N GLU A 22 -1.59 -15.45 -12.02
CA GLU A 22 -0.13 -15.45 -12.06
C GLU A 22 0.33 -15.67 -10.62
N ASP A 23 1.20 -16.63 -10.41
CA ASP A 23 1.83 -16.87 -9.11
C ASP A 23 2.53 -15.59 -8.69
N ILE A 24 1.94 -14.87 -7.74
CA ILE A 24 2.52 -13.65 -7.19
C ILE A 24 3.75 -14.07 -6.38
N GLU A 25 4.93 -13.62 -6.78
CA GLU A 25 6.15 -13.78 -5.98
C GLU A 25 6.04 -12.91 -4.73
N LEU A 26 5.67 -13.54 -3.61
CA LEU A 26 5.47 -12.91 -2.32
C LEU A 26 6.75 -12.96 -1.50
N SER A 27 7.26 -11.80 -1.07
CA SER A 27 8.44 -11.69 -0.21
C SER A 27 8.03 -11.75 1.27
N GLU A 28 8.51 -12.76 1.99
CA GLU A 28 8.37 -12.83 3.44
C GLU A 28 9.34 -11.86 4.11
N VAL A 29 8.83 -11.02 5.02
CA VAL A 29 9.64 -10.07 5.77
C VAL A 29 9.31 -10.12 7.26
N THR A 30 10.29 -9.83 8.09
CA THR A 30 10.15 -9.74 9.55
C THR A 30 10.85 -8.48 10.04
N GLY A 31 10.27 -7.84 11.05
CA GLY A 31 10.94 -6.74 11.76
C GLY A 31 11.98 -7.24 12.76
N ALA A 32 12.72 -6.32 13.32
CA ALA A 32 13.68 -6.61 14.37
C ALA A 32 12.98 -7.29 15.56
N PRO A 33 13.60 -8.32 16.17
CA PRO A 33 13.02 -8.95 17.36
C PRO A 33 13.05 -7.99 18.55
N GLY A 34 12.01 -8.02 19.37
CA GLY A 34 11.90 -7.23 20.59
C GLY A 34 10.80 -6.19 20.58
N GLN A 35 10.81 -5.34 21.60
CA GLN A 35 9.86 -4.24 21.70
C GLN A 35 10.26 -3.11 20.75
N ILE A 36 9.30 -2.64 19.94
CA ILE A 36 9.54 -1.53 19.02
C ILE A 36 9.83 -0.23 19.78
N ASP A 37 10.88 0.48 19.38
CA ASP A 37 11.20 1.81 19.91
C ASP A 37 10.69 2.89 18.95
N GLU A 38 9.72 3.66 19.40
CA GLU A 38 9.12 4.74 18.62
C GLU A 38 10.16 5.78 18.18
N THR A 39 11.14 6.09 19.03
CA THR A 39 12.17 7.08 18.72
C THR A 39 13.03 6.64 17.53
N SER A 40 13.42 5.37 17.52
CA SER A 40 14.18 4.77 16.42
C SER A 40 13.40 4.76 15.12
N VAL A 41 12.10 4.42 15.16
CA VAL A 41 11.23 4.46 13.98
C VAL A 41 11.10 5.87 13.42
N ARG A 42 10.88 6.88 14.29
CA ARG A 42 10.82 8.28 13.86
C ARG A 42 12.13 8.76 13.23
N GLN A 43 13.27 8.37 13.80
CA GLN A 43 14.59 8.69 13.22
C GLN A 43 14.78 8.03 11.84
N LYS A 44 14.39 6.76 11.68
CA LYS A 44 14.43 6.04 10.40
C LYS A 44 13.59 6.76 9.35
N TYR A 45 12.35 7.13 9.68
CA TYR A 45 11.48 7.88 8.77
C TYR A 45 12.01 9.28 8.44
N ARG A 46 12.62 9.96 9.41
CA ARG A 46 13.28 11.24 9.14
C ARG A 46 14.38 11.10 8.10
N GLN A 47 15.25 10.08 8.22
CA GLN A 47 16.32 9.84 7.24
C GLN A 47 15.75 9.46 5.87
N LEU A 48 14.74 8.59 5.85
CA LEU A 48 14.03 8.21 4.63
C LEU A 48 13.43 9.43 3.92
N THR A 49 12.71 10.28 4.66
CA THR A 49 12.08 11.49 4.12
C THR A 49 13.11 12.46 3.53
N LEU A 50 14.22 12.71 4.24
CA LEU A 50 15.28 13.57 3.75
C LEU A 50 15.94 13.00 2.48
N ASN A 51 16.16 11.68 2.43
CA ASN A 51 16.71 11.01 1.24
C ASN A 51 15.76 11.14 0.03
N LEU A 52 14.46 10.95 0.23
CA LEU A 52 13.46 11.13 -0.82
C LEU A 52 13.38 12.58 -1.32
N ILE A 53 13.48 13.56 -0.41
CA ILE A 53 13.54 14.99 -0.77
C ILE A 53 14.78 15.27 -1.62
N GLU A 54 15.95 14.81 -1.20
CA GLU A 54 17.21 14.99 -1.93
C GLU A 54 17.15 14.39 -3.35
N ARG A 55 16.53 13.21 -3.47
CA ARG A 55 16.37 12.51 -4.76
C ARG A 55 15.20 13.04 -5.59
N GLY A 56 14.36 13.91 -5.06
CA GLY A 56 13.13 14.40 -5.73
C GLY A 56 12.10 13.31 -6.00
N LEU A 57 12.08 12.24 -5.18
CA LEU A 57 11.14 11.13 -5.33
C LEU A 57 9.91 11.35 -4.45
N THR A 58 8.75 11.31 -5.08
CA THR A 58 7.45 11.49 -4.40
C THR A 58 6.91 10.15 -3.89
N ILE A 59 6.22 10.19 -2.75
CA ILE A 59 5.66 9.02 -2.08
C ILE A 59 4.21 9.26 -1.67
N THR A 60 3.41 8.22 -1.65
CA THR A 60 2.03 8.22 -1.14
C THR A 60 1.70 6.91 -0.46
N THR A 61 0.63 6.89 0.34
CA THR A 61 0.19 5.67 1.03
C THR A 61 -1.31 5.46 0.92
N MET A 62 -1.74 4.20 0.90
CA MET A 62 -3.11 3.79 1.17
C MET A 62 -3.08 2.81 2.34
N GLU A 63 -3.52 3.30 3.50
CA GLU A 63 -3.36 2.63 4.77
C GLU A 63 -4.69 2.08 5.30
N SER A 64 -4.68 0.82 5.72
CA SER A 64 -5.77 0.19 6.45
C SER A 64 -5.38 0.01 7.92
N CYS A 65 -4.73 -1.07 8.30
CA CYS A 65 -4.41 -1.38 9.71
C CYS A 65 -3.49 -0.34 10.38
N THR A 66 -2.60 0.31 9.65
CA THR A 66 -1.72 1.39 10.16
C THR A 66 -2.44 2.73 10.30
N SER A 67 -3.54 2.95 9.56
CA SER A 67 -4.48 4.06 9.79
C SER A 67 -3.83 5.45 9.77
N GLY A 68 -2.97 5.72 8.78
CA GLY A 68 -2.29 7.00 8.59
C GLY A 68 -0.96 7.14 9.34
N GLN A 69 -0.49 6.09 10.02
CA GLN A 69 0.77 6.14 10.77
C GLN A 69 1.99 6.35 9.88
N ILE A 70 2.03 5.73 8.69
CA ILE A 70 3.15 5.88 7.75
C ILE A 70 3.19 7.32 7.22
N ALA A 71 2.05 7.83 6.76
CA ALA A 71 1.94 9.21 6.30
C ALA A 71 2.31 10.22 7.40
N SER A 72 1.89 9.97 8.65
CA SER A 72 2.24 10.79 9.81
C SER A 72 3.76 10.83 10.04
N LEU A 73 4.43 9.66 10.03
CA LEU A 73 5.88 9.57 10.22
C LEU A 73 6.68 10.29 9.13
N ILE A 74 6.21 10.25 7.88
CA ILE A 74 6.83 11.01 6.78
C ILE A 74 6.69 12.51 7.03
N THR A 75 5.50 12.97 7.46
CA THR A 75 5.19 14.39 7.65
C THR A 75 5.76 14.98 8.96
N ASP A 76 6.29 14.17 9.85
CA ASP A 76 7.05 14.64 11.01
C ASP A 76 8.37 15.37 10.61
N THR A 77 8.78 15.25 9.35
CA THR A 77 10.00 15.88 8.84
C THR A 77 9.67 17.16 8.08
N GLU A 78 10.33 18.25 8.42
CA GLU A 78 10.20 19.53 7.71
C GLU A 78 10.59 19.37 6.23
N GLY A 79 9.80 19.95 5.34
CA GLY A 79 9.96 19.80 3.89
C GLY A 79 9.25 18.59 3.28
N ALA A 80 8.59 17.75 4.07
CA ALA A 80 7.87 16.56 3.58
C ALA A 80 6.79 16.87 2.52
N SER A 81 6.25 18.11 2.51
CA SER A 81 5.28 18.54 1.47
C SER A 81 5.83 18.53 0.05
N ALA A 82 7.15 18.51 -0.11
CA ALA A 82 7.79 18.37 -1.42
C ALA A 82 7.59 16.96 -2.01
N ILE A 83 7.46 15.94 -1.16
CA ILE A 83 7.40 14.53 -1.57
C ILE A 83 6.07 13.83 -1.29
N LEU A 84 5.32 14.24 -0.27
CA LEU A 84 4.01 13.66 0.08
C LEU A 84 2.90 14.64 -0.26
N LYS A 85 2.18 14.41 -1.37
CA LYS A 85 1.04 15.25 -1.80
C LYS A 85 -0.28 14.84 -1.16
N GLY A 86 -0.36 13.63 -0.62
CA GLY A 86 -1.53 13.11 0.04
C GLY A 86 -1.41 11.63 0.35
N ALA A 87 -2.37 11.12 1.12
CA ALA A 87 -2.46 9.73 1.50
C ALA A 87 -3.93 9.36 1.74
N PHE A 88 -4.26 8.06 1.61
CA PHE A 88 -5.59 7.54 1.90
C PHE A 88 -5.58 6.70 3.18
N VAL A 89 -6.58 6.88 4.02
CA VAL A 89 -6.91 5.96 5.11
C VAL A 89 -8.19 5.22 4.73
N THR A 90 -8.07 3.94 4.36
CA THR A 90 -9.17 3.12 3.86
C THR A 90 -9.44 1.96 4.81
N TYR A 91 -10.16 2.25 5.90
CA TYR A 91 -10.36 1.33 7.03
C TYR A 91 -11.51 0.33 6.83
N SER A 92 -12.29 0.45 5.75
CA SER A 92 -13.33 -0.50 5.33
C SER A 92 -13.14 -0.93 3.88
N ASN A 93 -13.83 -2.01 3.47
CA ASN A 93 -13.84 -2.47 2.10
C ASN A 93 -14.43 -1.40 1.16
N GLU A 94 -15.53 -0.75 1.56
CA GLU A 94 -16.17 0.32 0.79
C GLU A 94 -15.25 1.53 0.61
N ALA A 95 -14.44 1.87 1.64
CA ALA A 95 -13.48 2.95 1.54
C ALA A 95 -12.38 2.63 0.52
N LYS A 96 -11.92 1.36 0.47
CA LYS A 96 -10.96 0.89 -0.54
C LYS A 96 -11.53 1.00 -1.96
N VAL A 97 -12.74 0.50 -2.15
CA VAL A 97 -13.43 0.56 -3.46
C VAL A 97 -13.65 2.00 -3.93
N ARG A 98 -14.04 2.92 -3.02
CA ARG A 98 -14.17 4.35 -3.33
C ARG A 98 -12.85 4.97 -3.78
N GLN A 99 -11.72 4.46 -3.32
CA GLN A 99 -10.38 4.88 -3.74
C GLN A 99 -9.81 4.01 -4.87
N ARG A 100 -10.70 3.36 -5.66
CA ARG A 100 -10.38 2.63 -6.89
C ARG A 100 -9.63 1.31 -6.69
N VAL A 101 -9.66 0.71 -5.50
CA VAL A 101 -9.34 -0.71 -5.36
C VAL A 101 -10.48 -1.49 -6.03
N PRO A 102 -10.21 -2.37 -7.02
CA PRO A 102 -11.25 -3.13 -7.68
C PRO A 102 -12.01 -4.02 -6.69
N ALA A 103 -13.35 -3.99 -6.72
CA ALA A 103 -14.18 -4.75 -5.79
C ALA A 103 -13.98 -6.26 -5.94
N ASP A 104 -13.79 -6.74 -7.18
CA ASP A 104 -13.53 -8.13 -7.50
C ASP A 104 -12.22 -8.68 -6.90
N ILE A 105 -11.21 -7.85 -6.71
CA ILE A 105 -10.00 -8.24 -5.97
C ILE A 105 -10.35 -8.60 -4.52
N ILE A 106 -11.19 -7.82 -3.86
CA ILE A 106 -11.62 -8.08 -2.49
C ILE A 106 -12.53 -9.31 -2.45
N ASP A 107 -13.44 -9.45 -3.40
CA ASP A 107 -14.40 -10.56 -3.49
C ASP A 107 -13.73 -11.90 -3.75
N ILE A 108 -12.70 -11.93 -4.61
CA ILE A 108 -12.02 -13.16 -5.03
C ILE A 108 -10.92 -13.58 -4.06
N TYR A 109 -10.09 -12.62 -3.61
CA TYR A 109 -8.88 -12.91 -2.84
C TYR A 109 -8.97 -12.53 -1.35
N GLY A 110 -10.07 -11.86 -0.94
CA GLY A 110 -10.20 -11.29 0.39
C GLY A 110 -9.47 -9.96 0.56
N VAL A 111 -9.88 -9.21 1.58
CA VAL A 111 -9.28 -7.91 1.88
C VAL A 111 -7.87 -8.03 2.47
N TYR A 112 -7.57 -9.15 3.11
CA TYR A 112 -6.26 -9.47 3.70
C TYR A 112 -5.49 -10.40 2.76
N SER A 113 -5.03 -9.84 1.64
CA SER A 113 -4.33 -10.58 0.60
C SER A 113 -3.24 -9.73 -0.07
N PRO A 114 -2.23 -10.35 -0.67
CA PRO A 114 -1.23 -9.63 -1.45
C PRO A 114 -1.85 -8.89 -2.64
N GLN A 115 -2.90 -9.45 -3.27
CA GLN A 115 -3.62 -8.82 -4.38
C GLN A 115 -4.27 -7.52 -3.96
N CYS A 116 -4.90 -7.49 -2.77
CA CYS A 116 -5.49 -6.27 -2.22
C CYS A 116 -4.42 -5.23 -1.89
N ALA A 117 -3.29 -5.62 -1.31
CA ALA A 117 -2.18 -4.72 -1.01
C ALA A 117 -1.57 -4.11 -2.29
N ILE A 118 -1.39 -4.92 -3.36
CA ILE A 118 -0.95 -4.47 -4.68
C ILE A 118 -1.92 -3.42 -5.23
N ALA A 119 -3.22 -3.75 -5.28
CA ALA A 119 -4.24 -2.84 -5.80
C ALA A 119 -4.31 -1.52 -5.01
N MET A 120 -4.13 -1.55 -3.69
CA MET A 120 -4.05 -0.37 -2.84
C MET A 120 -2.83 0.51 -3.17
N ALA A 121 -1.65 -0.10 -3.33
CA ALA A 121 -0.41 0.60 -3.66
C ALA A 121 -0.50 1.29 -5.04
N GLU A 122 -1.02 0.59 -6.03
CA GLU A 122 -1.18 1.12 -7.39
C GLU A 122 -2.25 2.21 -7.46
N ALA A 123 -3.37 2.02 -6.76
CA ALA A 123 -4.44 3.00 -6.73
C ALA A 123 -3.99 4.34 -6.12
N CYS A 124 -3.30 4.33 -4.97
CA CYS A 124 -2.80 5.58 -4.39
C CYS A 124 -1.68 6.19 -5.22
N ARG A 125 -0.73 5.39 -5.73
CA ARG A 125 0.34 5.87 -6.60
C ARG A 125 -0.22 6.59 -7.83
N THR A 126 -1.23 6.01 -8.47
CA THR A 126 -1.90 6.60 -9.63
C THR A 126 -2.68 7.88 -9.26
N ALA A 127 -3.41 7.86 -8.14
CA ALA A 127 -4.23 8.98 -7.71
C ALA A 127 -3.43 10.25 -7.41
N PHE A 128 -2.22 10.11 -6.88
CA PHE A 128 -1.33 11.23 -6.55
C PHE A 128 -0.19 11.43 -7.55
N GLU A 129 -0.14 10.63 -8.63
CA GLU A 129 0.94 10.65 -9.63
C GLU A 129 2.33 10.59 -8.95
N ALA A 130 2.45 9.72 -7.94
CA ALA A 130 3.66 9.58 -7.15
C ALA A 130 4.65 8.59 -7.76
N ASP A 131 5.93 8.74 -7.43
CA ASP A 131 6.96 7.76 -7.83
C ASP A 131 6.82 6.46 -7.06
N ILE A 132 6.44 6.55 -5.77
CA ILE A 132 6.29 5.42 -4.85
C ILE A 132 4.88 5.42 -4.25
N GLY A 133 4.18 4.29 -4.33
CA GLY A 133 2.91 4.04 -3.66
C GLY A 133 3.02 2.89 -2.67
N ILE A 134 2.54 3.06 -1.44
CA ILE A 134 2.50 2.01 -0.43
C ILE A 134 1.05 1.63 -0.18
N GLY A 135 0.70 0.35 -0.36
CA GLY A 135 -0.58 -0.22 0.05
C GLY A 135 -0.39 -1.16 1.23
N ILE A 136 -1.18 -1.03 2.29
CA ILE A 136 -1.08 -1.93 3.45
C ILE A 136 -2.45 -2.32 3.97
N THR A 137 -2.64 -3.63 4.16
CA THR A 137 -3.84 -4.26 4.70
C THR A 137 -3.46 -5.41 5.64
N GLY A 138 -4.28 -5.69 6.63
CA GLY A 138 -4.00 -6.79 7.57
C GLY A 138 -4.75 -6.66 8.87
N SER A 139 -4.63 -7.69 9.70
CA SER A 139 -5.20 -7.75 11.05
C SER A 139 -4.09 -7.85 12.08
N PHE A 140 -4.09 -6.99 13.08
CA PHE A 140 -3.08 -7.03 14.15
C PHE A 140 -3.40 -8.08 15.22
N GLY A 141 -3.75 -7.69 16.44
CA GLY A 141 -3.90 -8.61 17.56
C GLY A 141 -5.30 -9.24 17.73
N ASN A 142 -6.26 -8.97 16.83
CA ASN A 142 -7.63 -9.46 16.95
C ASN A 142 -8.22 -9.82 15.59
N VAL A 143 -9.18 -10.73 15.58
CA VAL A 143 -10.00 -11.05 14.41
C VAL A 143 -10.87 -9.83 14.07
N ASP A 144 -10.97 -9.51 12.77
CA ASP A 144 -11.88 -8.47 12.29
C ASP A 144 -13.30 -9.04 12.16
N PRO A 145 -14.29 -8.49 12.88
CA PRO A 145 -15.66 -8.99 12.82
C PRO A 145 -16.34 -8.80 11.47
N ASN A 146 -15.84 -7.89 10.63
CA ASN A 146 -16.38 -7.62 9.29
C ASN A 146 -15.74 -8.49 8.19
N ASN A 147 -14.59 -9.13 8.48
CA ASN A 147 -13.86 -9.99 7.54
C ASN A 147 -13.41 -11.25 8.29
N GLN A 148 -14.23 -12.29 8.23
CA GLN A 148 -14.06 -13.53 9.03
C GLN A 148 -12.84 -14.37 8.64
N ASP A 149 -12.25 -14.11 7.48
CA ASP A 149 -11.00 -14.70 6.99
C ASP A 149 -9.75 -14.06 7.62
N SER A 150 -9.93 -13.01 8.44
CA SER A 150 -8.81 -12.34 9.10
C SER A 150 -8.09 -13.26 10.07
N LYS A 151 -6.77 -13.26 9.98
CA LYS A 151 -5.87 -13.97 10.91
C LYS A 151 -5.08 -12.94 11.70
N PRO A 152 -5.16 -12.95 13.04
CA PRO A 152 -4.38 -12.03 13.87
C PRO A 152 -2.88 -12.13 13.58
N GLY A 153 -2.23 -11.00 13.36
CA GLY A 153 -0.81 -10.90 13.03
C GLY A 153 -0.50 -10.95 11.54
N GLU A 154 -1.43 -11.36 10.67
CA GLU A 154 -1.20 -11.42 9.23
C GLU A 154 -1.36 -10.04 8.59
N VAL A 155 -0.28 -9.52 8.00
CA VAL A 155 -0.23 -8.22 7.34
C VAL A 155 0.40 -8.37 5.96
N PHE A 156 -0.27 -7.83 4.95
CA PHE A 156 0.22 -7.74 3.58
C PHE A 156 0.44 -6.27 3.23
N PHE A 157 1.56 -5.98 2.59
CA PHE A 157 1.80 -4.67 2.01
C PHE A 157 2.46 -4.78 0.65
N ALA A 158 2.35 -3.73 -0.13
CA ALA A 158 3.01 -3.66 -1.43
C ALA A 158 3.63 -2.27 -1.64
N ILE A 159 4.72 -2.24 -2.39
CA ILE A 159 5.40 -1.02 -2.82
C ILE A 159 5.35 -0.98 -4.34
N ALA A 160 4.59 -0.04 -4.88
CA ALA A 160 4.46 0.22 -6.30
C ALA A 160 5.43 1.34 -6.71
N THR A 161 6.20 1.08 -7.77
CA THR A 161 7.11 2.04 -8.40
C THR A 161 6.87 2.07 -9.91
N ARG A 162 7.67 2.83 -10.65
CA ARG A 162 7.64 2.78 -12.13
C ARG A 162 8.14 1.45 -12.70
N ASP A 163 8.95 0.71 -11.93
CA ASP A 163 9.56 -0.55 -12.37
C ASP A 163 8.67 -1.77 -12.05
N GLY A 164 7.54 -1.55 -11.39
CA GLY A 164 6.58 -2.58 -11.01
C GLY A 164 6.14 -2.50 -9.55
N THR A 165 5.31 -3.45 -9.15
CA THR A 165 4.76 -3.53 -7.79
C THR A 165 5.27 -4.80 -7.11
N ARG A 166 5.89 -4.64 -5.95
CA ARG A 166 6.44 -5.75 -5.16
C ARG A 166 5.60 -5.95 -3.91
N PRO A 167 4.97 -7.12 -3.74
CA PRO A 167 4.21 -7.47 -2.55
C PRO A 167 5.07 -8.12 -1.48
N TYR A 168 4.67 -7.92 -0.23
CA TYR A 168 5.31 -8.44 0.97
C TYR A 168 4.27 -8.99 1.93
N HIS A 169 4.66 -10.01 2.69
CA HIS A 169 3.92 -10.57 3.79
C HIS A 169 4.74 -10.48 5.08
N CYS A 170 4.07 -10.15 6.18
CA CYS A 170 4.67 -10.07 7.49
C CYS A 170 3.75 -10.70 8.53
N THR A 171 4.23 -11.73 9.22
CA THR A 171 3.59 -12.21 10.44
C THR A 171 4.08 -11.39 11.62
N VAL A 172 3.22 -10.49 12.10
CA VAL A 172 3.56 -9.53 13.17
C VAL A 172 3.42 -10.22 14.54
N PRO A 173 4.49 -10.30 15.33
CA PRO A 173 4.41 -10.88 16.68
C PRO A 173 3.54 -10.01 17.59
N PRO A 174 2.96 -10.58 18.68
CA PRO A 174 2.17 -9.82 19.64
C PRO A 174 2.91 -8.57 20.14
N GLN A 175 2.23 -7.43 20.10
CA GLN A 175 2.74 -6.14 20.53
C GLN A 175 1.99 -5.64 21.76
N SER A 176 2.60 -4.74 22.56
CA SER A 176 2.04 -4.18 23.79
C SER A 176 0.84 -3.26 23.58
N SER A 177 0.67 -2.72 22.37
CA SER A 177 -0.41 -1.79 22.04
C SER A 177 -0.71 -1.72 20.53
N ARG A 178 -1.87 -1.14 20.16
CA ARG A 178 -2.17 -0.84 18.74
C ARG A 178 -1.14 0.08 18.11
N LEU A 179 -0.62 1.04 18.84
CA LEU A 179 0.45 1.93 18.34
C LEU A 179 1.73 1.13 18.07
N ALA A 180 2.11 0.23 18.98
CA ALA A 180 3.30 -0.62 18.80
C ALA A 180 3.19 -1.50 17.55
N TYR A 181 2.01 -2.08 17.26
CA TYR A 181 1.77 -2.80 16.00
C TYR A 181 1.98 -1.90 14.76
N LYS A 182 1.45 -0.68 14.78
CA LYS A 182 1.59 0.28 13.66
C LYS A 182 3.04 0.68 13.45
N LEU A 183 3.76 0.96 14.54
CA LEU A 183 5.18 1.32 14.49
C LEU A 183 6.05 0.15 14.02
N TYR A 184 5.74 -1.09 14.45
CA TYR A 184 6.44 -2.29 13.97
C TYR A 184 6.30 -2.41 12.45
N MET A 185 5.09 -2.28 11.91
CA MET A 185 4.88 -2.34 10.47
C MET A 185 5.52 -1.17 9.74
N ALA A 186 5.51 0.03 10.33
CA ALA A 186 6.19 1.17 9.75
C ALA A 186 7.71 0.93 9.66
N ASP A 187 8.32 0.32 10.68
CA ASP A 187 9.74 -0.04 10.68
C ASP A 187 10.06 -1.06 9.57
N VAL A 188 9.28 -2.14 9.49
CA VAL A 188 9.42 -3.18 8.44
C VAL A 188 9.30 -2.58 7.03
N ILE A 189 8.32 -1.70 6.81
CA ILE A 189 8.11 -1.08 5.49
C ILE A 189 9.25 -0.15 5.13
N ALA A 190 9.79 0.62 6.08
CA ALA A 190 10.90 1.52 5.83
C ALA A 190 12.16 0.79 5.32
N ASP A 191 12.40 -0.44 5.79
CA ASP A 191 13.53 -1.27 5.33
C ASP A 191 13.37 -1.79 3.90
N GLN A 192 12.18 -1.72 3.32
CA GLN A 192 11.89 -2.15 1.94
C GLN A 192 11.84 -0.98 0.95
N LEU A 193 11.88 0.26 1.44
CA LEU A 193 11.83 1.44 0.58
C LEU A 193 13.23 1.75 -0.02
N PRO A 194 13.26 2.31 -1.25
CA PRO A 194 14.52 2.54 -1.98
C PRO A 194 15.38 3.68 -1.41
#